data_cc434d51bf3edfdb37394bfd67328f2a
#
_entry.id   cc434d51bf3edfdb37394bfd67328f2a
#
_cell.length_a   1.000
_cell.length_b   1.000
_cell.length_c   1.000
_cell.angle_alpha   90.00
_cell.angle_beta   90.00
_cell.angle_gamma   90.00
#
_symmetry.space_group_name_H-M   'P 1'
#
loop_
_entity.id
_entity.type
_entity.pdbx_description
1 polymer ?
#
loop_
_entity_poly.entity_id
_entity_poly.type
_entity_poly.pdbx_seq_one_letter_code
_entity_poly.pdbx_strand_id
1 'polypeptide(L)'
;MEINKLILIIKKKLEKNIVLQDIKIEDKSFLHKKQLSNQKCKYNLILNIKSSELKKQNKVQAYKKVYNILKEEIKKYIHSIQILIR
;
A
#
# COMPACT_ATOMS: atom_id res chain seq x y z
N MET A 1 11.07 -10.01 -2.85
CA MET A 1 11.49 -8.61 -2.70
C MET A 1 11.54 -8.25 -1.22
N GLU A 2 12.57 -7.55 -0.83
CA GLU A 2 12.70 -7.12 0.54
C GLU A 2 11.73 -6.00 0.87
N ILE A 3 11.23 -5.98 2.13
CA ILE A 3 10.18 -5.04 2.53
C ILE A 3 10.58 -3.57 2.37
N ASN A 4 11.81 -3.22 2.71
CA ASN A 4 12.25 -1.82 2.59
C ASN A 4 12.25 -1.35 1.14
N LYS A 5 12.62 -2.23 0.24
CA LYS A 5 12.61 -1.94 -1.18
C LYS A 5 11.19 -1.77 -1.70
N LEU A 6 10.29 -2.63 -1.24
CA LEU A 6 8.89 -2.54 -1.61
C LEU A 6 8.27 -1.24 -1.14
N ILE A 7 8.55 -0.84 0.09
CA ILE A 7 8.07 0.43 0.65
C ILE A 7 8.53 1.61 -0.21
N LEU A 8 9.79 1.61 -0.62
CA LEU A 8 10.30 2.67 -1.48
C LEU A 8 9.59 2.73 -2.83
N ILE A 9 9.35 1.58 -3.42
CA ILE A 9 8.64 1.51 -4.70
C ILE A 9 7.23 2.08 -4.56
N ILE A 10 6.53 1.68 -3.51
CA ILE A 10 5.16 2.15 -3.25
C ILE A 10 5.15 3.67 -3.08
N LYS A 11 6.04 4.20 -2.26
CA LYS A 11 6.12 5.64 -2.04
C LYS A 11 6.37 6.39 -3.34
N LYS A 12 7.33 5.94 -4.13
CA LYS A 12 7.67 6.60 -5.39
C LYS A 12 6.52 6.58 -6.38
N LYS A 13 5.85 5.45 -6.51
CA LYS A 13 4.71 5.35 -7.42
C LYS A 13 3.58 6.27 -7.03
N LEU A 14 3.28 6.34 -5.74
CA LEU A 14 2.21 7.22 -5.27
C LEU A 14 2.59 8.68 -5.44
N GLU A 15 3.82 9.04 -5.11
CA GLU A 15 4.28 10.42 -5.28
C GLU A 15 4.23 10.89 -6.73
N LYS A 16 4.47 9.98 -7.67
CA LYS A 16 4.42 10.30 -9.09
C LYS A 16 3.01 10.54 -9.60
N ASN A 17 2.04 9.87 -9.01
CA ASN A 17 0.69 9.81 -9.56
C ASN A 17 -0.34 10.61 -8.81
N ILE A 18 -0.06 10.97 -7.57
CA ILE A 18 -0.97 11.80 -6.77
C ILE A 18 -0.18 12.80 -5.93
N VAL A 19 -0.86 13.86 -5.53
CA VAL A 19 -0.26 14.85 -4.65
C VAL A 19 -0.37 14.35 -3.22
N LEU A 20 0.77 14.03 -2.62
CA LEU A 20 0.83 13.54 -1.25
C LEU A 20 1.36 14.62 -0.32
N GLN A 21 0.67 14.83 0.80
CA GLN A 21 1.20 15.63 1.89
C GLN A 21 2.05 14.76 2.81
N ASP A 22 1.63 13.52 3.02
CA ASP A 22 2.38 12.59 3.84
C ASP A 22 1.96 11.17 3.51
N ILE A 23 2.85 10.22 3.77
CA ILE A 23 2.53 8.80 3.65
C ILE A 23 3.32 8.01 4.68
N LYS A 24 2.64 7.10 5.34
CA LYS A 24 3.26 6.17 6.27
C LYS A 24 2.84 4.76 5.90
N ILE A 25 3.81 3.89 5.74
CA ILE A 25 3.55 2.49 5.39
C ILE A 25 3.99 1.61 6.54
N GLU A 26 3.06 0.81 7.05
CA GLU A 26 3.35 -0.11 8.14
C GLU A 26 3.31 -1.54 7.65
N ASP A 27 4.33 -2.30 8.01
CA ASP A 27 4.40 -3.72 7.72
C ASP A 27 3.81 -4.47 8.90
N LYS A 28 2.69 -5.15 8.67
CA LYS A 28 2.00 -5.94 9.67
C LYS A 28 2.17 -7.44 9.45
N SER A 29 3.16 -7.82 8.66
CA SER A 29 3.38 -9.23 8.32
C SER A 29 3.67 -10.09 9.53
N PHE A 30 4.25 -9.51 10.56
CA PHE A 30 4.54 -10.24 11.79
C PHE A 30 3.30 -10.77 12.50
N LEU A 31 2.15 -10.16 12.28
CA LEU A 31 0.90 -10.60 12.87
C LEU A 31 0.42 -11.92 12.28
N HIS A 32 0.99 -12.31 11.16
CA HIS A 32 0.56 -13.49 10.42
C HIS A 32 1.67 -14.53 10.30
N LYS A 33 2.60 -14.51 11.22
CA LYS A 33 3.74 -15.43 11.18
C LYS A 33 3.36 -16.91 11.14
N LYS A 34 2.24 -17.23 11.73
CA LYS A 34 1.77 -18.60 11.80
C LYS A 34 1.01 -19.05 10.56
N GLN A 35 0.71 -18.14 9.69
CA GLN A 35 0.12 -18.52 8.43
C GLN A 35 1.17 -19.22 7.60
N LEU A 36 0.79 -20.32 7.10
CA LEU A 36 1.74 -21.15 6.49
C LEU A 36 2.25 -20.62 5.24
N SER A 37 3.33 -20.85 5.15
CA SER A 37 4.36 -20.74 4.21
C SER A 37 4.07 -20.67 2.73
N ASN A 38 2.91 -20.90 2.27
CA ASN A 38 2.56 -20.74 0.88
C ASN A 38 2.60 -19.30 0.42
N GLN A 39 2.70 -18.38 1.38
CA GLN A 39 2.70 -16.95 1.10
C GLN A 39 3.99 -16.29 1.52
N LYS A 40 5.06 -17.04 1.46
CA LYS A 40 6.35 -16.64 1.97
C LYS A 40 6.84 -15.28 1.60
N CYS A 41 6.58 -14.81 0.42
CA CYS A 41 7.15 -13.57 -0.06
C CYS A 41 6.13 -12.45 -0.10
N LYS A 42 5.00 -12.63 0.57
CA LYS A 42 3.94 -11.64 0.52
C LYS A 42 3.74 -10.98 1.87
N TYR A 43 3.46 -9.70 1.82
CA TYR A 43 3.39 -8.85 2.99
C TYR A 43 1.97 -8.39 3.28
N ASN A 44 1.72 -8.05 4.53
CA ASN A 44 0.47 -7.42 4.96
C ASN A 44 0.81 -5.99 5.33
N LEU A 45 0.24 -5.03 4.62
CA LEU A 45 0.62 -3.64 4.75
C LEU A 45 -0.57 -2.76 5.10
N ILE A 46 -0.28 -1.70 5.86
CA ILE A 46 -1.22 -0.61 6.10
C ILE A 46 -0.62 0.66 5.54
N LEU A 47 -1.34 1.32 4.64
CA LEU A 47 -0.93 2.60 4.07
C LEU A 47 -1.76 3.70 4.69
N ASN A 48 -1.10 4.59 5.42
CA ASN A 48 -1.69 5.82 5.91
C ASN A 48 -1.31 6.94 4.95
N ILE A 49 -2.26 7.42 4.20
CA ILE A 49 -2.02 8.42 3.15
C ILE A 49 -2.69 9.73 3.53
N LYS A 50 -1.90 10.80 3.56
CA LYS A 50 -2.45 12.13 3.70
C LYS A 50 -2.38 12.82 2.35
N SER A 51 -3.53 13.00 1.72
CA SER A 51 -3.61 13.60 0.39
C SER A 51 -4.88 14.38 0.23
N SER A 52 -4.74 15.68 0.02
CA SER A 52 -5.90 16.53 -0.25
C SER A 52 -6.57 16.15 -1.56
N GLU A 53 -5.79 15.70 -2.52
CA GLU A 53 -6.34 15.24 -3.80
C GLU A 53 -7.29 14.05 -3.61
N LEU A 54 -6.85 13.05 -2.88
CA LEU A 54 -7.67 11.85 -2.64
C LEU A 54 -8.86 12.15 -1.73
N LYS A 55 -8.68 13.05 -0.80
CA LYS A 55 -9.76 13.43 0.12
C LYS A 55 -10.94 14.09 -0.58
N LYS A 56 -10.69 14.75 -1.69
CA LYS A 56 -11.74 15.39 -2.48
C LYS A 56 -12.59 14.42 -3.25
N GLN A 57 -12.09 13.21 -3.45
CA GLN A 57 -12.82 12.15 -4.13
C GLN A 57 -13.63 11.36 -3.12
N ASN A 58 -14.66 10.63 -3.58
CA ASN A 58 -15.31 9.71 -2.66
C ASN A 58 -14.37 8.54 -2.35
N LYS A 59 -14.64 7.85 -1.24
CA LYS A 59 -13.73 6.80 -0.75
C LYS A 59 -13.49 5.70 -1.77
N VAL A 60 -14.52 5.29 -2.46
CA VAL A 60 -14.40 4.21 -3.44
C VAL A 60 -13.46 4.61 -4.58
N GLN A 61 -13.63 5.82 -5.08
CA GLN A 61 -12.78 6.31 -6.16
C GLN A 61 -11.33 6.45 -5.71
N ALA A 62 -11.13 6.99 -4.51
CA ALA A 62 -9.78 7.17 -3.97
C ALA A 62 -9.08 5.82 -3.79
N TYR A 63 -9.76 4.84 -3.24
CA TYR A 63 -9.20 3.51 -3.06
C TYR A 63 -8.87 2.85 -4.39
N LYS A 64 -9.77 2.95 -5.35
CA LYS A 64 -9.53 2.39 -6.69
C LYS A 64 -8.30 3.00 -7.35
N LYS A 65 -8.13 4.30 -7.18
CA LYS A 65 -6.97 4.98 -7.73
C LYS A 65 -5.67 4.43 -7.15
N VAL A 66 -5.61 4.29 -5.83
CA VAL A 66 -4.43 3.74 -5.17
C VAL A 66 -4.18 2.30 -5.58
N TYR A 67 -5.21 1.48 -5.61
CA TYR A 67 -5.09 0.09 -6.05
C TYR A 67 -4.57 -0.02 -7.48
N ASN A 68 -5.05 0.83 -8.37
CA ASN A 68 -4.58 0.82 -9.76
C ASN A 68 -3.10 1.19 -9.86
N ILE A 69 -2.68 2.19 -9.10
CA ILE A 69 -1.28 2.61 -9.11
C ILE A 69 -0.38 1.47 -8.63
N LEU A 70 -0.82 0.73 -7.63
CA LEU A 70 -0.03 -0.33 -7.00
C LEU A 70 -0.39 -1.73 -7.49
N LYS A 71 -1.11 -1.83 -8.58
CA LYS A 71 -1.66 -3.10 -9.07
C LYS A 71 -0.63 -4.22 -9.16
N GLU A 72 0.52 -3.93 -9.72
CA GLU A 72 1.55 -4.94 -9.90
C GLU A 72 2.16 -5.38 -8.58
N GLU A 73 2.42 -4.43 -7.68
CA GLU A 73 2.97 -4.74 -6.37
C GLU A 73 1.99 -5.56 -5.54
N ILE A 74 0.72 -5.20 -5.60
CA ILE A 74 -0.31 -5.94 -4.88
C ILE A 74 -0.36 -7.39 -5.37
N LYS A 75 -0.33 -7.57 -6.66
CA LYS A 75 -0.39 -8.91 -7.25
C LYS A 75 0.80 -9.77 -6.88
N LYS A 76 2.00 -9.19 -6.90
CA LYS A 76 3.24 -9.96 -6.76
C LYS A 76 3.74 -10.08 -5.33
N TYR A 77 3.55 -9.06 -4.52
CA TYR A 77 4.26 -8.97 -3.24
C TYR A 77 3.38 -8.74 -2.03
N ILE A 78 2.13 -8.38 -2.22
CA ILE A 78 1.25 -7.99 -1.12
C ILE A 78 0.11 -8.98 -0.99
N HIS A 79 -0.01 -9.58 0.20
CA HIS A 79 -1.09 -10.49 0.50
C HIS A 79 -2.34 -9.72 0.90
N SER A 80 -2.20 -8.74 1.76
CA SER A 80 -3.31 -7.87 2.13
C SER A 80 -2.83 -6.44 2.27
N ILE A 81 -3.69 -5.51 1.94
CA ILE A 81 -3.38 -4.09 2.02
C ILE A 81 -4.60 -3.34 2.55
N GLN A 82 -4.36 -2.51 3.54
CA GLN A 82 -5.38 -1.62 4.08
C GLN A 82 -4.96 -0.19 3.78
N ILE A 83 -5.88 0.57 3.22
CA ILE A 83 -5.59 1.95 2.82
C ILE A 83 -6.44 2.88 3.67
N LEU A 84 -5.75 3.78 4.38
CA LEU A 84 -6.38 4.81 5.20
C LEU A 84 -6.02 6.16 4.59
N ILE A 85 -7.02 6.94 4.24
CA ILE A 85 -6.83 8.24 3.61
C ILE A 85 -7.28 9.33 4.57
N ARG A 86 -6.39 10.26 4.83
CA ARG A 86 -6.65 11.37 5.74
C ARG A 86 -6.56 12.72 5.03
#